data_1dff8df9a186c1452a4e265be523ffd0
#
_entry.id   1dff8df9a186c1452a4e265be523ffd0
#
_cell.length_a   1.000
_cell.length_b   1.000
_cell.length_c   1.000
_cell.angle_alpha   90.00
_cell.angle_beta   90.00
_cell.angle_gamma   90.00
#
_symmetry.space_group_name_H-M   'P 1'
#
loop_
_entity.id
_entity.type
_entity.pdbx_description
1 polymer ?
#
loop_
_entity_poly.entity_id
_entity_poly.type
_entity_poly.pdbx_seq_one_letter_code
_entity_poly.pdbx_strand_id
1 'polypeptide(L)'
;KDTGIEDVFTDLFHLHRDHENLDLQVVPVYVTWGRAPGRGKPGLSDLIADKAAPSWLRKLFIVLFLGRDNFINYSKAVSARAMSNQHGSDQSIAHKLVRVASTHFQRKRQSMTGPTLLERQELNNSVLGSDAVRRAIAEESRSKKVSHEKAKETAQTYITEIAADYREGLIRFGDRLLTRIWNKIYNGISVGHADRIRELAANGHEIIYVPCHRSHMDYLLLTYVIYHEGMVTPHIAAGINLNFWPVGKMFRRGGAFFLRRSFAGNKLYTAVFREYLELLFNKGYSVKYYPEGGRSRTGRLIPPKTGMLAMTIQAMLKGVNRPVSIVPVYIGYENVMEVKSYLNELKGSKKKKESNLQVFSAIRKLKNYGHGYVNFGEPIALNQFLENHVPNWRDCRDAEPEKKPAWLTPAVNELANNVMTRINRAAALNGMALASLCLLSSKRQTMSEAELKQAMGDFMDLFKAVPFSDDATIPDSSAEELLRDTLKLGRFDVKEDDYGRLISPQPKSAVYLTYYRNNILHLFAIPGLIMASIFAKKGTTKNSIFQLIAALYPLLQKELFLHLTQDEALAHTDALITALLNKGLLRQEGDELLPPDAHCKQFHSAWLLSR
;
A
#
# COMPACT_ATOMS: atom_id res chain seq x y z
N LYS A 1 -21.10 -35.69 8.48
CA LYS A 1 -20.97 -35.50 9.96
C LYS A 1 -21.32 -34.08 10.40
N ASP A 2 -22.18 -33.39 9.64
CA ASP A 2 -22.57 -31.99 9.92
C ASP A 2 -24.01 -31.89 10.49
N THR A 3 -24.69 -33.02 10.69
CA THR A 3 -26.07 -33.09 11.17
C THR A 3 -26.26 -32.45 12.55
N GLY A 4 -25.30 -32.57 13.46
CA GLY A 4 -25.44 -31.99 14.81
C GLY A 4 -25.37 -30.47 14.88
N ILE A 5 -24.78 -29.77 13.89
CA ILE A 5 -24.71 -28.30 13.86
C ILE A 5 -26.02 -27.72 13.33
N GLU A 6 -26.63 -28.36 12.33
CA GLU A 6 -27.93 -27.97 11.80
C GLU A 6 -29.03 -28.06 12.86
N ASP A 7 -29.01 -29.14 13.67
CA ASP A 7 -29.95 -29.33 14.76
C ASP A 7 -29.82 -28.21 15.81
N VAL A 8 -28.60 -27.85 16.22
CA VAL A 8 -28.36 -26.76 17.17
C VAL A 8 -28.89 -25.42 16.64
N PHE A 9 -28.69 -25.09 15.37
CA PHE A 9 -29.26 -23.87 14.80
C PHE A 9 -30.78 -23.92 14.67
N THR A 10 -31.35 -25.07 14.37
CA THR A 10 -32.80 -25.26 14.36
C THR A 10 -33.39 -25.00 15.75
N ASP A 11 -32.79 -25.57 16.81
CA ASP A 11 -33.20 -25.35 18.17
C ASP A 11 -33.05 -23.88 18.61
N LEU A 12 -31.99 -23.21 18.20
CA LEU A 12 -31.77 -21.77 18.44
C LEU A 12 -32.85 -20.90 17.77
N PHE A 13 -33.29 -21.24 16.55
CA PHE A 13 -34.37 -20.53 15.88
C PHE A 13 -35.72 -20.78 16.55
N HIS A 14 -36.02 -21.99 17.04
CA HIS A 14 -37.20 -22.29 17.84
C HIS A 14 -37.19 -21.47 19.12
N LEU A 15 -36.08 -21.50 19.89
CA LEU A 15 -35.95 -20.73 21.13
C LEU A 15 -36.18 -19.23 20.89
N HIS A 16 -35.71 -18.71 19.78
CA HIS A 16 -35.87 -17.31 19.43
C HIS A 16 -37.32 -16.93 19.08
N ARG A 17 -38.10 -17.85 18.51
CA ARG A 17 -39.53 -17.65 18.23
C ARG A 17 -40.37 -17.72 19.48
N ASP A 18 -40.01 -18.59 20.43
CA ASP A 18 -40.72 -18.76 21.67
C ASP A 18 -40.50 -17.58 22.64
N HIS A 19 -39.41 -16.79 22.43
CA HIS A 19 -39.05 -15.67 23.27
C HIS A 19 -38.81 -14.38 22.44
N GLU A 20 -39.88 -13.60 22.25
CA GLU A 20 -39.83 -12.37 21.40
C GLU A 20 -38.82 -11.32 21.88
N ASN A 21 -38.50 -11.26 23.15
CA ASN A 21 -37.54 -10.31 23.74
C ASN A 21 -36.07 -10.76 23.62
N LEU A 22 -35.82 -11.97 23.15
CA LEU A 22 -34.47 -12.51 23.01
C LEU A 22 -33.91 -12.17 21.62
N ASP A 23 -32.79 -11.44 21.55
CA ASP A 23 -32.03 -11.23 20.29
C ASP A 23 -30.67 -11.95 20.36
N LEU A 24 -30.64 -13.16 19.82
CA LEU A 24 -29.45 -13.98 19.79
C LEU A 24 -28.53 -13.49 18.67
N GLN A 25 -27.28 -13.20 19.03
CA GLN A 25 -26.24 -12.81 18.08
C GLN A 25 -25.28 -13.97 17.85
N VAL A 26 -25.22 -14.45 16.61
CA VAL A 26 -24.28 -15.51 16.20
C VAL A 26 -23.01 -14.85 15.69
N VAL A 27 -21.89 -15.06 16.39
CA VAL A 27 -20.58 -14.54 16.00
C VAL A 27 -19.75 -15.66 15.41
N PRO A 28 -19.47 -15.66 14.08
CA PRO A 28 -18.57 -16.64 13.47
C PRO A 28 -17.15 -16.42 13.95
N VAL A 29 -16.54 -17.45 14.55
CA VAL A 29 -15.14 -17.40 15.01
C VAL A 29 -14.33 -18.42 14.24
N TYR A 30 -13.29 -17.94 13.57
CA TYR A 30 -12.36 -18.78 12.84
C TYR A 30 -11.02 -18.86 13.55
N VAL A 31 -10.59 -20.08 13.89
CA VAL A 31 -9.31 -20.36 14.53
C VAL A 31 -8.39 -21.09 13.56
N THR A 32 -7.22 -20.52 13.29
CA THR A 32 -6.17 -21.17 12.51
C THR A 32 -5.01 -21.62 13.38
N TRP A 33 -4.55 -22.83 13.15
CA TRP A 33 -3.37 -23.42 13.77
C TRP A 33 -2.21 -23.43 12.76
N GLY A 34 -1.54 -22.27 12.62
CA GLY A 34 -0.55 -22.03 11.58
C GLY A 34 -1.19 -21.53 10.26
N ARG A 35 -0.36 -20.93 9.41
CA ARG A 35 -0.79 -20.27 8.14
C ARG A 35 -0.13 -20.89 6.91
N ALA A 36 0.17 -22.21 6.96
CA ALA A 36 0.77 -22.88 5.81
C ALA A 36 -0.21 -23.01 4.66
N PRO A 37 0.09 -22.47 3.46
CA PRO A 37 -0.68 -22.78 2.27
C PRO A 37 -0.56 -24.27 1.97
N GLY A 38 -1.66 -24.90 1.54
CA GLY A 38 -1.65 -26.29 1.09
C GLY A 38 -0.66 -26.50 -0.07
N ARG A 39 -0.07 -27.68 -0.18
CA ARG A 39 0.73 -28.09 -1.34
C ARG A 39 0.02 -29.19 -2.11
N GLY A 40 0.21 -29.23 -3.43
CA GLY A 40 -0.35 -30.28 -4.28
C GLY A 40 0.14 -31.67 -3.87
N LYS A 41 1.40 -31.79 -3.40
CA LYS A 41 1.94 -32.99 -2.74
C LYS A 41 2.25 -32.67 -1.29
N PRO A 42 1.58 -33.31 -0.32
CA PRO A 42 1.79 -33.03 1.10
C PRO A 42 3.21 -33.42 1.53
N GLY A 43 3.98 -32.44 2.03
CA GLY A 43 5.23 -32.70 2.72
C GLY A 43 4.98 -33.11 4.18
N LEU A 44 6.02 -33.61 4.89
CA LEU A 44 5.91 -33.96 6.30
C LEU A 44 5.34 -32.84 7.19
N SER A 45 5.64 -31.56 6.87
CA SER A 45 5.06 -30.39 7.56
C SER A 45 3.57 -30.21 7.28
N ASP A 46 3.11 -30.60 6.08
CA ASP A 46 1.71 -30.42 5.67
C ASP A 46 0.82 -31.53 6.24
N LEU A 47 1.38 -32.75 6.40
CA LEU A 47 0.75 -33.84 7.13
C LEU A 47 0.49 -33.46 8.60
N ILE A 48 1.29 -32.55 9.13
CA ILE A 48 1.15 -32.03 10.50
C ILE A 48 0.12 -30.88 10.54
N ALA A 49 0.03 -30.04 9.55
CA ALA A 49 -0.79 -28.79 9.56
C ALA A 49 -2.20 -28.90 8.95
N ASP A 50 -2.49 -29.92 8.19
CA ASP A 50 -3.61 -29.90 7.20
C ASP A 50 -4.96 -30.49 7.67
N LYS A 51 -5.20 -30.65 8.97
CA LYS A 51 -6.53 -31.04 9.47
C LYS A 51 -7.22 -29.88 10.17
N ALA A 52 -8.48 -29.66 9.83
CA ALA A 52 -9.32 -28.61 10.42
C ALA A 52 -9.45 -28.70 11.97
N ALA A 53 -9.21 -29.88 12.54
CA ALA A 53 -9.15 -30.08 13.98
C ALA A 53 -7.98 -31.03 14.35
N PRO A 54 -6.75 -30.51 14.54
CA PRO A 54 -5.62 -31.32 14.94
C PRO A 54 -5.80 -31.90 16.35
N SER A 55 -5.29 -33.13 16.58
CA SER A 55 -5.25 -33.73 17.92
C SER A 55 -4.44 -32.87 18.89
N TRP A 56 -4.62 -33.05 20.20
CA TRP A 56 -3.93 -32.25 21.22
C TRP A 56 -2.40 -32.36 21.13
N LEU A 57 -1.85 -33.54 20.87
CA LEU A 57 -0.41 -33.76 20.65
C LEU A 57 0.09 -33.00 19.43
N ARG A 58 -0.72 -32.93 18.38
CA ARG A 58 -0.41 -32.20 17.16
C ARG A 58 -0.47 -30.68 17.38
N LYS A 59 -1.43 -30.20 18.18
CA LYS A 59 -1.49 -28.79 18.60
C LYS A 59 -0.26 -28.41 19.41
N LEU A 60 0.16 -29.26 20.35
CA LEU A 60 1.37 -29.08 21.14
C LEU A 60 2.62 -29.00 20.25
N PHE A 61 2.75 -29.91 19.26
CA PHE A 61 3.86 -29.91 18.31
C PHE A 61 3.87 -28.66 17.43
N ILE A 62 2.70 -28.21 16.94
CA ILE A 62 2.53 -26.97 16.18
C ILE A 62 3.01 -25.78 17.03
N VAL A 63 2.58 -25.69 18.27
CA VAL A 63 2.94 -24.59 19.18
C VAL A 63 4.44 -24.59 19.50
N LEU A 64 5.03 -25.75 19.75
CA LEU A 64 6.44 -25.86 20.13
C LEU A 64 7.40 -25.66 18.95
N PHE A 65 7.09 -26.23 17.78
CA PHE A 65 8.03 -26.28 16.64
C PHE A 65 7.67 -25.34 15.48
N LEU A 66 6.37 -25.06 15.26
CA LEU A 66 5.93 -24.19 14.16
C LEU A 66 5.69 -22.75 14.59
N GLY A 67 5.84 -22.47 15.89
CA GLY A 67 5.66 -21.13 16.45
C GLY A 67 4.20 -20.82 16.80
N ARG A 68 4.02 -19.69 17.48
CA ARG A 68 2.71 -19.23 17.99
C ARG A 68 1.87 -18.51 16.93
N ASP A 69 1.94 -18.92 15.66
CA ASP A 69 1.17 -18.35 14.54
C ASP A 69 -0.29 -18.82 14.58
N ASN A 70 -0.93 -18.63 15.73
CA ASN A 70 -2.35 -18.93 15.90
C ASN A 70 -3.13 -17.63 15.75
N PHE A 71 -4.08 -17.62 14.83
CA PHE A 71 -4.99 -16.49 14.65
C PHE A 71 -6.40 -16.89 15.06
N ILE A 72 -7.02 -16.03 15.87
CA ILE A 72 -8.45 -16.09 16.17
C ILE A 72 -9.06 -14.86 15.51
N ASN A 73 -9.96 -15.10 14.56
CA ASN A 73 -10.65 -14.03 13.85
C ASN A 73 -12.14 -14.07 14.15
N TYR A 74 -12.65 -12.99 14.71
CA TYR A 74 -14.07 -12.78 14.95
C TYR A 74 -14.67 -12.06 13.75
N SER A 75 -15.71 -12.62 13.16
CA SER A 75 -16.47 -11.97 12.10
C SER A 75 -17.61 -11.13 12.68
N LYS A 76 -18.25 -10.28 11.87
CA LYS A 76 -19.43 -9.51 12.31
C LYS A 76 -20.51 -10.45 12.83
N ALA A 77 -21.12 -10.06 13.96
CA ALA A 77 -22.27 -10.76 14.51
C ALA A 77 -23.45 -10.73 13.53
N VAL A 78 -24.18 -11.81 13.48
CA VAL A 78 -25.40 -11.95 12.68
C VAL A 78 -26.56 -12.22 13.62
N SER A 79 -27.62 -11.39 13.55
CA SER A 79 -28.82 -11.56 14.37
C SER A 79 -29.60 -12.80 13.95
N ALA A 80 -29.91 -13.69 14.89
CA ALA A 80 -30.77 -14.84 14.65
C ALA A 80 -32.18 -14.40 14.24
N ARG A 81 -32.66 -13.25 14.75
CA ARG A 81 -33.92 -12.63 14.37
C ARG A 81 -33.96 -12.23 12.90
N ALA A 82 -32.91 -11.57 12.42
CA ALA A 82 -32.82 -11.19 11.01
C ALA A 82 -32.81 -12.41 10.08
N MET A 83 -32.27 -13.53 10.55
CA MET A 83 -32.25 -14.80 9.80
C MET A 83 -33.61 -15.53 9.86
N SER A 84 -34.25 -15.59 11.03
CA SER A 84 -35.55 -16.28 11.22
C SER A 84 -36.70 -15.62 10.47
N ASN A 85 -36.59 -14.34 10.14
CA ASN A 85 -37.57 -13.60 9.35
C ASN A 85 -37.48 -13.89 7.83
N GLN A 86 -36.54 -14.75 7.39
CA GLN A 86 -36.47 -15.18 6.00
C GLN A 86 -37.55 -16.24 5.69
N HIS A 87 -38.03 -16.26 4.47
CA HIS A 87 -39.00 -17.29 4.03
C HIS A 87 -38.40 -18.69 4.06
N GLY A 88 -39.08 -19.62 4.70
CA GLY A 88 -38.69 -21.01 4.81
C GLY A 88 -38.93 -21.61 6.19
N SER A 89 -38.83 -22.94 6.34
CA SER A 89 -38.83 -23.61 7.64
C SER A 89 -37.51 -23.38 8.38
N ASP A 90 -37.50 -23.46 9.71
CA ASP A 90 -36.30 -23.29 10.52
C ASP A 90 -35.16 -24.22 10.14
N GLN A 91 -35.50 -25.46 9.78
CA GLN A 91 -34.56 -26.44 9.25
C GLN A 91 -33.95 -26.00 7.91
N SER A 92 -34.74 -25.42 7.01
CA SER A 92 -34.27 -24.88 5.73
C SER A 92 -33.32 -23.66 5.94
N ILE A 93 -33.67 -22.79 6.90
CA ILE A 93 -32.87 -21.63 7.25
C ILE A 93 -31.56 -22.07 7.93
N ALA A 94 -31.60 -23.06 8.83
CA ALA A 94 -30.42 -23.64 9.48
C ALA A 94 -29.47 -24.27 8.45
N HIS A 95 -30.00 -25.06 7.51
CA HIS A 95 -29.21 -25.65 6.41
C HIS A 95 -28.55 -24.57 5.52
N LYS A 96 -29.28 -23.52 5.15
CA LYS A 96 -28.75 -22.39 4.40
C LYS A 96 -27.65 -21.67 5.18
N LEU A 97 -27.84 -21.46 6.50
CA LEU A 97 -26.86 -20.84 7.36
C LEU A 97 -25.55 -21.64 7.43
N VAL A 98 -25.63 -22.94 7.66
CA VAL A 98 -24.45 -23.83 7.71
C VAL A 98 -23.69 -23.79 6.38
N ARG A 99 -24.40 -23.79 5.24
CA ARG A 99 -23.77 -23.66 3.92
C ARG A 99 -23.09 -22.31 3.72
N VAL A 100 -23.73 -21.21 4.12
CA VAL A 100 -23.15 -19.86 4.03
C VAL A 100 -21.95 -19.74 4.97
N ALA A 101 -22.06 -20.24 6.21
CA ALA A 101 -20.97 -20.28 7.18
C ALA A 101 -19.76 -21.08 6.66
N SER A 102 -20.01 -22.26 6.09
CA SER A 102 -18.96 -23.10 5.48
C SER A 102 -18.22 -22.35 4.37
N THR A 103 -18.96 -21.67 3.48
CA THR A 103 -18.36 -20.84 2.42
C THR A 103 -17.58 -19.67 3.00
N HIS A 104 -18.10 -19.00 4.05
CA HIS A 104 -17.42 -17.93 4.75
C HIS A 104 -16.10 -18.41 5.37
N PHE A 105 -16.11 -19.51 6.11
CA PHE A 105 -14.90 -20.07 6.71
C PHE A 105 -13.89 -20.55 5.67
N GLN A 106 -14.33 -21.11 4.56
CA GLN A 106 -13.45 -21.49 3.45
C GLN A 106 -12.77 -20.27 2.83
N ARG A 107 -13.49 -19.17 2.60
CA ARG A 107 -12.93 -17.89 2.12
C ARG A 107 -11.95 -17.30 3.14
N LYS A 108 -12.31 -17.29 4.43
CA LYS A 108 -11.44 -16.86 5.51
C LYS A 108 -10.15 -17.67 5.56
N ARG A 109 -10.25 -19.00 5.50
CA ARG A 109 -9.08 -19.87 5.42
C ARG A 109 -8.20 -19.47 4.24
N GLN A 110 -8.78 -19.32 3.06
CA GLN A 110 -8.01 -18.99 1.86
C GLN A 110 -7.36 -17.61 1.92
N SER A 111 -8.00 -16.61 2.53
CA SER A 111 -7.39 -15.28 2.72
C SER A 111 -6.17 -15.30 3.65
N MET A 112 -6.13 -16.23 4.62
CA MET A 112 -5.06 -16.35 5.62
C MET A 112 -3.95 -17.31 5.20
N THR A 113 -4.30 -18.43 4.56
CA THR A 113 -3.34 -19.47 4.17
C THR A 113 -2.92 -19.38 2.69
N GLY A 114 -3.67 -18.65 1.89
CA GLY A 114 -3.47 -18.57 0.43
C GLY A 114 -3.94 -19.78 -0.34
N PRO A 115 -3.81 -19.72 -1.66
CA PRO A 115 -4.10 -20.84 -2.53
C PRO A 115 -3.05 -21.93 -2.39
N THR A 116 -3.40 -23.13 -2.82
CA THR A 116 -2.47 -24.27 -2.88
C THR A 116 -1.26 -23.91 -3.74
N LEU A 117 -0.07 -24.03 -3.18
CA LEU A 117 1.17 -23.74 -3.89
C LEU A 117 1.45 -24.80 -4.95
N LEU A 118 1.63 -24.36 -6.19
CA LEU A 118 2.13 -25.22 -7.26
C LEU A 118 3.64 -25.43 -7.11
N GLU A 119 4.10 -26.65 -7.45
CA GLU A 119 5.53 -26.85 -7.63
C GLU A 119 6.04 -26.00 -8.80
N ARG A 120 7.24 -25.44 -8.67
CA ARG A 120 7.81 -24.56 -9.70
C ARG A 120 7.84 -25.21 -11.08
N GLN A 121 8.10 -26.51 -11.13
CA GLN A 121 8.15 -27.25 -12.39
C GLN A 121 6.76 -27.39 -13.02
N GLU A 122 5.73 -27.64 -12.22
CA GLU A 122 4.34 -27.70 -12.66
C GLU A 122 3.87 -26.34 -13.19
N LEU A 123 4.20 -25.26 -12.48
CA LEU A 123 3.93 -23.89 -12.91
C LEU A 123 4.61 -23.56 -14.25
N ASN A 124 5.91 -23.88 -14.38
CA ASN A 124 6.65 -23.67 -15.62
C ASN A 124 6.03 -24.46 -16.78
N ASN A 125 5.66 -25.72 -16.56
CA ASN A 125 5.03 -26.56 -17.58
C ASN A 125 3.66 -26.01 -18.00
N SER A 126 2.89 -25.51 -17.03
CA SER A 126 1.58 -24.88 -17.31
C SER A 126 1.73 -23.65 -18.22
N VAL A 127 2.69 -22.77 -17.94
CA VAL A 127 2.95 -21.57 -18.75
C VAL A 127 3.44 -21.94 -20.15
N LEU A 128 4.41 -22.87 -20.26
CA LEU A 128 4.95 -23.31 -21.56
C LEU A 128 3.93 -24.09 -22.39
N GLY A 129 2.98 -24.75 -21.74
CA GLY A 129 1.89 -25.49 -22.37
C GLY A 129 0.74 -24.62 -22.87
N SER A 130 0.70 -23.33 -22.53
CA SER A 130 -0.37 -22.43 -22.97
C SER A 130 -0.33 -22.17 -24.47
N ASP A 131 -1.49 -21.95 -25.08
CA ASP A 131 -1.60 -21.73 -26.52
C ASP A 131 -0.92 -20.42 -26.96
N ALA A 132 -0.95 -19.39 -26.12
CA ALA A 132 -0.29 -18.12 -26.41
C ALA A 132 1.24 -18.28 -26.45
N VAL A 133 1.82 -19.04 -25.51
CA VAL A 133 3.27 -19.28 -25.50
C VAL A 133 3.67 -20.22 -26.63
N ARG A 134 2.88 -21.25 -26.95
CA ARG A 134 3.13 -22.13 -28.11
C ARG A 134 3.15 -21.36 -29.43
N ARG A 135 2.17 -20.46 -29.63
CA ARG A 135 2.14 -19.57 -30.82
C ARG A 135 3.35 -18.66 -30.86
N ALA A 136 3.72 -18.05 -29.73
CA ALA A 136 4.90 -17.19 -29.64
C ALA A 136 6.22 -17.94 -29.91
N ILE A 137 6.33 -19.20 -29.50
CA ILE A 137 7.48 -20.08 -29.83
C ILE A 137 7.55 -20.32 -31.34
N ALA A 138 6.42 -20.62 -31.98
CA ALA A 138 6.35 -20.83 -33.43
C ALA A 138 6.70 -19.55 -34.23
N GLU A 139 6.25 -18.39 -33.74
CA GLU A 139 6.59 -17.09 -34.34
C GLU A 139 8.08 -16.75 -34.18
N GLU A 140 8.65 -16.98 -32.99
CA GLU A 140 10.08 -16.79 -32.69
C GLU A 140 10.95 -17.66 -33.60
N SER A 141 10.56 -18.94 -33.76
CA SER A 141 11.25 -19.88 -34.67
C SER A 141 11.28 -19.36 -36.11
N ARG A 142 10.14 -18.87 -36.62
CA ARG A 142 10.03 -18.33 -37.98
C ARG A 142 10.77 -17.00 -38.15
N SER A 143 10.59 -16.06 -37.22
CA SER A 143 11.13 -14.71 -37.32
C SER A 143 12.65 -14.67 -37.16
N LYS A 144 13.20 -15.51 -36.29
CA LYS A 144 14.66 -15.60 -36.04
C LYS A 144 15.36 -16.71 -36.85
N LYS A 145 14.62 -17.46 -37.64
CA LYS A 145 15.12 -18.59 -38.44
C LYS A 145 15.91 -19.60 -37.58
N VAL A 146 15.38 -19.94 -36.42
CA VAL A 146 15.91 -20.94 -35.50
C VAL A 146 14.98 -22.15 -35.42
N SER A 147 15.52 -23.31 -35.00
CA SER A 147 14.67 -24.49 -34.82
C SER A 147 13.59 -24.26 -33.76
N HIS A 148 12.45 -24.95 -33.89
CA HIS A 148 11.37 -24.88 -32.91
C HIS A 148 11.87 -25.27 -31.49
N GLU A 149 12.77 -26.27 -31.41
CA GLU A 149 13.37 -26.70 -30.15
C GLU A 149 14.20 -25.58 -29.51
N LYS A 150 14.99 -24.86 -30.30
CA LYS A 150 15.76 -23.71 -29.82
C LYS A 150 14.88 -22.57 -29.30
N ALA A 151 13.77 -22.29 -29.99
CA ALA A 151 12.79 -21.29 -29.53
C ALA A 151 12.09 -21.73 -28.23
N LYS A 152 11.80 -23.02 -28.08
CA LYS A 152 11.24 -23.62 -26.86
C LYS A 152 12.22 -23.56 -25.69
N GLU A 153 13.51 -23.87 -25.89
CA GLU A 153 14.56 -23.68 -24.88
C GLU A 153 14.68 -22.22 -24.43
N THR A 154 14.53 -21.28 -25.37
CA THR A 154 14.51 -19.85 -25.06
C THR A 154 13.33 -19.49 -24.16
N ALA A 155 12.13 -20.00 -24.45
CA ALA A 155 10.94 -19.82 -23.61
C ALA A 155 11.14 -20.44 -22.21
N GLN A 156 11.75 -21.62 -22.13
CA GLN A 156 12.12 -22.28 -20.87
C GLN A 156 13.09 -21.42 -20.05
N THR A 157 14.06 -20.81 -20.70
CA THR A 157 15.00 -19.89 -20.06
C THR A 157 14.28 -18.67 -19.51
N TYR A 158 13.33 -18.10 -20.27
CA TYR A 158 12.56 -16.95 -19.83
C TYR A 158 11.67 -17.24 -18.64
N ILE A 159 10.92 -18.35 -18.63
CA ILE A 159 10.11 -18.71 -17.47
C ILE A 159 10.96 -19.00 -16.24
N THR A 160 12.12 -19.63 -16.42
CA THR A 160 13.08 -19.88 -15.34
C THR A 160 13.66 -18.58 -14.78
N GLU A 161 13.89 -17.57 -15.64
CA GLU A 161 14.29 -16.22 -15.23
C GLU A 161 13.18 -15.52 -14.45
N ILE A 162 11.93 -15.62 -14.90
CA ILE A 162 10.78 -14.90 -14.35
C ILE A 162 10.28 -15.54 -13.05
N ALA A 163 9.95 -16.81 -13.05
CA ALA A 163 9.12 -17.46 -12.04
C ALA A 163 9.67 -17.41 -10.62
N ALA A 164 8.80 -17.15 -9.65
CA ALA A 164 9.08 -17.30 -8.22
C ALA A 164 9.25 -18.79 -7.81
N ASP A 165 9.80 -19.01 -6.64
CA ASP A 165 9.92 -20.33 -5.97
C ASP A 165 9.47 -20.17 -4.51
N TYR A 166 8.21 -19.78 -4.31
CA TYR A 166 7.70 -19.42 -3.00
C TYR A 166 7.87 -20.55 -1.97
N ARG A 167 8.44 -20.21 -0.82
CA ARG A 167 8.72 -21.14 0.29
C ARG A 167 8.29 -20.53 1.60
N GLU A 168 7.21 -21.03 2.16
CA GLU A 168 6.68 -20.49 3.41
C GLU A 168 7.66 -20.58 4.59
N GLY A 169 8.46 -21.61 4.68
CA GLY A 169 9.51 -21.72 5.70
C GLY A 169 10.46 -20.53 5.72
N LEU A 170 10.74 -19.93 4.54
CA LEU A 170 11.54 -18.71 4.46
C LEU A 170 10.74 -17.49 4.95
N ILE A 171 9.44 -17.42 4.68
CA ILE A 171 8.59 -16.33 5.16
C ILE A 171 8.55 -16.31 6.68
N ARG A 172 8.35 -17.46 7.32
CA ARG A 172 8.36 -17.57 8.80
C ARG A 172 9.71 -17.23 9.42
N PHE A 173 10.80 -17.70 8.81
CA PHE A 173 12.15 -17.32 9.24
C PHE A 173 12.37 -15.81 9.05
N GLY A 174 11.95 -15.29 7.89
CA GLY A 174 12.01 -13.88 7.54
C GLY A 174 11.20 -13.02 8.52
N ASP A 175 10.01 -13.44 8.89
CA ASP A 175 9.17 -12.76 9.87
C ASP A 175 9.88 -12.60 11.22
N ARG A 176 10.43 -13.67 11.79
CA ARG A 176 11.16 -13.61 13.06
C ARG A 176 12.38 -12.69 12.99
N LEU A 177 13.12 -12.75 11.87
CA LEU A 177 14.27 -11.89 11.63
C LEU A 177 13.85 -10.43 11.47
N LEU A 178 12.82 -10.17 10.68
CA LEU A 178 12.30 -8.84 10.42
C LEU A 178 11.71 -8.22 11.67
N THR A 179 10.97 -8.95 12.48
CA THR A 179 10.46 -8.47 13.77
C THR A 179 11.60 -7.96 14.66
N ARG A 180 12.71 -8.69 14.76
CA ARG A 180 13.88 -8.22 15.50
C ARG A 180 14.52 -6.98 14.88
N ILE A 181 14.58 -6.93 13.55
CA ILE A 181 15.14 -5.80 12.80
C ILE A 181 14.27 -4.56 13.01
N TRP A 182 12.95 -4.68 12.82
CA TRP A 182 12.00 -3.56 12.98
C TRP A 182 12.05 -3.00 14.41
N ASN A 183 11.98 -3.85 15.43
CA ASN A 183 12.05 -3.43 16.83
C ASN A 183 13.40 -2.83 17.24
N LYS A 184 14.47 -3.13 16.51
CA LYS A 184 15.80 -2.57 16.78
C LYS A 184 16.07 -1.26 16.03
N ILE A 185 15.54 -1.15 14.81
CA ILE A 185 15.83 -0.05 13.87
C ILE A 185 14.76 1.02 13.95
N TYR A 186 13.49 0.63 14.05
CA TYR A 186 12.35 1.52 14.08
C TYR A 186 11.67 1.48 15.45
N ASN A 187 11.13 2.62 15.85
CA ASN A 187 10.38 2.76 17.11
C ASN A 187 8.94 2.24 17.00
N GLY A 188 8.59 1.66 15.87
CA GLY A 188 7.29 1.10 15.57
C GLY A 188 6.90 1.28 14.11
N ILE A 189 5.80 0.64 13.74
CA ILE A 189 5.18 0.75 12.42
C ILE A 189 3.71 1.09 12.65
N SER A 190 3.28 2.24 12.13
CA SER A 190 1.87 2.63 12.13
C SER A 190 1.21 2.12 10.85
N VAL A 191 0.08 1.42 11.01
CA VAL A 191 -0.68 0.84 9.90
C VAL A 191 -2.06 1.47 9.87
N GLY A 192 -2.41 2.15 8.76
CA GLY A 192 -3.70 2.76 8.55
C GLY A 192 -4.57 1.95 7.58
N HIS A 193 -5.88 1.88 7.88
CA HIS A 193 -6.91 1.31 7.00
C HIS A 193 -6.71 -0.17 6.59
N ALA A 194 -6.10 -0.97 7.46
CA ALA A 194 -5.87 -2.41 7.21
C ALA A 194 -7.18 -3.24 7.14
N ASP A 195 -8.25 -2.74 7.72
CA ASP A 195 -9.61 -3.30 7.62
C ASP A 195 -10.06 -3.46 6.17
N ARG A 196 -9.75 -2.51 5.30
CA ARG A 196 -10.08 -2.54 3.86
C ARG A 196 -9.55 -3.78 3.16
N ILE A 197 -8.27 -4.10 3.40
CA ILE A 197 -7.65 -5.26 2.76
C ILE A 197 -8.14 -6.58 3.37
N ARG A 198 -8.45 -6.59 4.68
CA ARG A 198 -9.07 -7.74 5.33
C ARG A 198 -10.47 -8.02 4.78
N GLU A 199 -11.25 -6.97 4.52
CA GLU A 199 -12.59 -7.08 3.92
C GLU A 199 -12.53 -7.60 2.49
N LEU A 200 -11.66 -7.05 1.64
CA LEU A 200 -11.45 -7.54 0.28
C LEU A 200 -11.07 -9.01 0.25
N ALA A 201 -10.12 -9.42 1.11
CA ALA A 201 -9.68 -10.80 1.21
C ALA A 201 -10.82 -11.73 1.67
N ALA A 202 -11.63 -11.28 2.65
CA ALA A 202 -12.80 -12.03 3.13
C ALA A 202 -13.88 -12.19 2.05
N ASN A 203 -14.03 -11.18 1.17
CA ASN A 203 -14.96 -11.20 0.05
C ASN A 203 -14.42 -11.96 -1.17
N GLY A 204 -13.21 -12.53 -1.08
CA GLY A 204 -12.62 -13.37 -2.11
C GLY A 204 -12.04 -12.61 -3.30
N HIS A 205 -11.72 -11.34 -3.12
CA HIS A 205 -11.03 -10.54 -4.13
C HIS A 205 -9.60 -11.00 -4.34
N GLU A 206 -9.14 -10.93 -5.58
CA GLU A 206 -7.73 -10.99 -5.92
C GLU A 206 -7.12 -9.61 -5.68
N ILE A 207 -6.16 -9.53 -4.76
CA ILE A 207 -5.61 -8.25 -4.31
C ILE A 207 -4.28 -7.97 -4.98
N ILE A 208 -4.21 -6.82 -5.63
CA ILE A 208 -2.98 -6.29 -6.23
C ILE A 208 -2.53 -5.07 -5.44
N TYR A 209 -1.45 -5.20 -4.69
CA TYR A 209 -0.88 -4.11 -3.92
C TYR A 209 0.01 -3.24 -4.79
N VAL A 210 -0.27 -1.94 -4.80
CA VAL A 210 0.46 -0.97 -5.64
C VAL A 210 0.99 0.17 -4.75
N PRO A 211 2.13 -0.05 -4.07
CA PRO A 211 2.73 0.92 -3.17
C PRO A 211 3.56 1.99 -3.90
N CYS A 212 3.69 3.18 -3.28
CA CYS A 212 4.78 4.10 -3.60
C CYS A 212 6.14 3.50 -3.24
N HIS A 213 7.22 4.02 -3.82
CA HIS A 213 8.56 3.46 -3.62
C HIS A 213 9.55 4.48 -3.06
N ARG A 214 9.89 4.32 -1.77
CA ARG A 214 10.76 5.23 -1.02
C ARG A 214 12.12 4.64 -0.70
N SER A 215 12.16 3.33 -0.37
CA SER A 215 13.35 2.64 0.14
C SER A 215 13.39 1.20 -0.37
N HIS A 216 14.57 0.58 -0.36
CA HIS A 216 14.69 -0.87 -0.52
C HIS A 216 13.96 -1.65 0.58
N MET A 217 13.75 -1.00 1.73
CA MET A 217 13.03 -1.60 2.86
C MET A 217 11.54 -1.78 2.56
N ASP A 218 10.95 -1.07 1.60
CA ASP A 218 9.53 -1.14 1.25
C ASP A 218 9.10 -2.57 0.87
N TYR A 219 10.00 -3.33 0.21
CA TYR A 219 9.76 -4.73 -0.16
C TYR A 219 9.50 -5.59 1.06
N LEU A 220 10.28 -5.37 2.11
CA LEU A 220 10.21 -6.14 3.35
C LEU A 220 9.10 -5.60 4.26
N LEU A 221 9.00 -4.28 4.40
CA LEU A 221 8.03 -3.64 5.29
C LEU A 221 6.60 -3.99 4.92
N LEU A 222 6.20 -3.78 3.67
CA LEU A 222 4.82 -4.05 3.26
C LEU A 222 4.49 -5.56 3.33
N THR A 223 5.44 -6.43 3.00
CA THR A 223 5.24 -7.89 3.14
C THR A 223 5.06 -8.27 4.60
N TYR A 224 5.87 -7.70 5.50
CA TYR A 224 5.77 -7.88 6.94
C TYR A 224 4.41 -7.41 7.48
N VAL A 225 3.98 -6.20 7.11
CA VAL A 225 2.68 -5.66 7.53
C VAL A 225 1.52 -6.55 7.06
N ILE A 226 1.47 -6.92 5.78
CA ILE A 226 0.43 -7.80 5.24
C ILE A 226 0.40 -9.14 5.99
N TYR A 227 1.57 -9.71 6.31
CA TYR A 227 1.66 -10.93 7.10
C TYR A 227 1.13 -10.75 8.52
N HIS A 228 1.45 -9.65 9.20
CA HIS A 228 0.97 -9.34 10.54
C HIS A 228 -0.52 -8.98 10.59
N GLU A 229 -1.09 -8.48 9.48
CA GLU A 229 -2.53 -8.29 9.32
C GLU A 229 -3.29 -9.62 9.07
N GLY A 230 -2.62 -10.75 9.19
CA GLY A 230 -3.23 -12.08 9.09
C GLY A 230 -3.47 -12.56 7.67
N MET A 231 -2.86 -11.92 6.66
CA MET A 231 -3.05 -12.27 5.26
C MET A 231 -1.83 -12.95 4.64
N VAL A 232 -2.06 -13.56 3.49
CA VAL A 232 -1.00 -14.18 2.70
C VAL A 232 -0.07 -13.14 2.12
N THR A 233 1.24 -13.40 2.19
CA THR A 233 2.23 -12.53 1.57
C THR A 233 2.13 -12.57 0.05
N PRO A 234 2.11 -11.40 -0.61
CA PRO A 234 1.96 -11.33 -2.06
C PRO A 234 3.22 -11.77 -2.80
N HIS A 235 3.05 -12.23 -4.05
CA HIS A 235 4.14 -12.35 -5.00
C HIS A 235 4.65 -10.95 -5.39
N ILE A 236 5.96 -10.77 -5.47
CA ILE A 236 6.59 -9.46 -5.60
C ILE A 236 7.24 -9.32 -6.97
N ALA A 237 6.79 -8.37 -7.79
CA ALA A 237 7.46 -8.01 -9.01
C ALA A 237 8.78 -7.27 -8.70
N ALA A 238 9.90 -7.87 -9.04
CA ALA A 238 11.23 -7.32 -8.78
C ALA A 238 12.01 -7.13 -10.08
N GLY A 239 12.84 -6.09 -10.14
CA GLY A 239 13.72 -5.90 -11.30
C GLY A 239 14.78 -7.01 -11.39
N ILE A 240 15.09 -7.44 -12.61
CA ILE A 240 16.08 -8.51 -12.88
C ILE A 240 17.47 -8.23 -12.27
N ASN A 241 17.80 -6.96 -12.03
CA ASN A 241 19.03 -6.56 -11.36
C ASN A 241 19.15 -7.05 -9.91
N LEU A 242 18.05 -7.50 -9.30
CA LEU A 242 18.05 -8.10 -7.96
C LEU A 242 18.22 -9.62 -8.00
N ASN A 243 18.24 -10.22 -9.20
CA ASN A 243 18.40 -11.66 -9.40
C ASN A 243 19.88 -12.08 -9.48
N PHE A 244 20.68 -11.76 -8.47
CA PHE A 244 22.08 -12.22 -8.36
C PHE A 244 22.26 -13.18 -7.19
N TRP A 245 23.25 -14.07 -7.31
CA TRP A 245 23.55 -15.04 -6.26
C TRP A 245 24.22 -14.36 -5.04
N PRO A 246 23.87 -14.71 -3.78
CA PRO A 246 22.82 -15.64 -3.35
C PRO A 246 21.44 -14.99 -3.17
N VAL A 247 21.33 -13.67 -3.29
CA VAL A 247 20.17 -12.83 -2.93
C VAL A 247 18.97 -13.14 -3.81
N GLY A 248 19.17 -13.31 -5.11
CA GLY A 248 18.10 -13.64 -6.06
C GLY A 248 17.38 -14.94 -5.69
N LYS A 249 18.12 -15.96 -5.25
CA LYS A 249 17.55 -17.23 -4.80
C LYS A 249 16.70 -17.05 -3.52
N MET A 250 17.16 -16.21 -2.60
CA MET A 250 16.44 -15.89 -1.38
C MET A 250 15.13 -15.12 -1.70
N PHE A 251 15.21 -14.10 -2.56
CA PHE A 251 14.03 -13.34 -2.97
C PHE A 251 13.00 -14.19 -3.71
N ARG A 252 13.44 -15.07 -4.62
CA ARG A 252 12.53 -16.03 -5.27
C ARG A 252 11.77 -16.90 -4.28
N ARG A 253 12.46 -17.42 -3.27
CA ARG A 253 11.84 -18.20 -2.20
C ARG A 253 10.91 -17.38 -1.31
N GLY A 254 11.14 -16.07 -1.23
CA GLY A 254 10.25 -15.10 -0.59
C GLY A 254 9.08 -14.62 -1.48
N GLY A 255 8.88 -15.23 -2.65
CA GLY A 255 7.79 -14.90 -3.55
C GLY A 255 8.13 -13.86 -4.63
N ALA A 256 9.41 -13.43 -4.76
CA ALA A 256 9.78 -12.52 -5.83
C ALA A 256 9.83 -13.21 -7.18
N PHE A 257 9.21 -12.61 -8.18
CA PHE A 257 9.39 -12.92 -9.59
C PHE A 257 10.11 -11.76 -10.28
N PHE A 258 10.90 -12.06 -11.31
CA PHE A 258 11.79 -11.07 -11.88
C PHE A 258 11.33 -10.62 -13.26
N LEU A 259 11.47 -9.32 -13.52
CA LEU A 259 11.16 -8.74 -14.82
C LEU A 259 12.32 -7.87 -15.33
N ARG A 260 12.51 -7.89 -16.63
CA ARG A 260 13.47 -7.03 -17.32
C ARG A 260 12.95 -5.59 -17.33
N ARG A 261 13.84 -4.62 -17.33
CA ARG A 261 13.46 -3.19 -17.34
C ARG A 261 12.70 -2.79 -18.61
N SER A 262 13.04 -3.42 -19.72
CA SER A 262 12.35 -3.27 -20.99
C SER A 262 12.37 -4.60 -21.70
N PHE A 263 11.25 -5.01 -22.23
CA PHE A 263 11.08 -6.17 -23.07
C PHE A 263 10.25 -5.83 -24.32
N ALA A 264 10.11 -4.53 -24.61
CA ALA A 264 9.51 -4.05 -25.86
C ALA A 264 10.25 -4.67 -27.07
N GLY A 265 9.50 -5.22 -28.00
CA GLY A 265 10.04 -5.92 -29.16
C GLY A 265 10.39 -7.41 -28.94
N ASN A 266 10.42 -7.92 -27.70
CA ASN A 266 10.57 -9.34 -27.44
C ASN A 266 9.20 -10.00 -27.20
N LYS A 267 8.57 -10.42 -28.29
CA LYS A 267 7.21 -11.01 -28.24
C LYS A 267 7.16 -12.29 -27.40
N LEU A 268 8.16 -13.16 -27.53
CA LEU A 268 8.24 -14.42 -26.77
C LEU A 268 8.34 -14.16 -25.27
N TYR A 269 9.21 -13.24 -24.83
CA TYR A 269 9.33 -12.88 -23.42
C TYR A 269 8.01 -12.30 -22.89
N THR A 270 7.37 -11.43 -23.68
CA THR A 270 6.09 -10.80 -23.31
C THR A 270 4.98 -11.85 -23.15
N ALA A 271 4.91 -12.83 -24.06
CA ALA A 271 3.93 -13.91 -23.99
C ALA A 271 4.16 -14.78 -22.72
N VAL A 272 5.38 -15.22 -22.46
CA VAL A 272 5.73 -16.01 -21.27
C VAL A 272 5.41 -15.23 -19.98
N PHE A 273 5.74 -13.94 -19.92
CA PHE A 273 5.48 -13.12 -18.73
C PHE A 273 3.99 -12.91 -18.50
N ARG A 274 3.21 -12.65 -19.55
CA ARG A 274 1.75 -12.47 -19.46
C ARG A 274 1.06 -13.73 -18.98
N GLU A 275 1.40 -14.88 -19.54
CA GLU A 275 0.84 -16.18 -19.12
C GLU A 275 1.21 -16.52 -17.66
N TYR A 276 2.43 -16.19 -17.24
CA TYR A 276 2.84 -16.35 -15.85
C TYR A 276 1.99 -15.47 -14.90
N LEU A 277 1.78 -14.20 -15.24
CA LEU A 277 0.98 -13.27 -14.43
C LEU A 277 -0.50 -13.71 -14.37
N GLU A 278 -1.06 -14.13 -15.51
CA GLU A 278 -2.40 -14.68 -15.60
C GLU A 278 -2.57 -15.93 -14.73
N LEU A 279 -1.60 -16.84 -14.77
CA LEU A 279 -1.60 -18.03 -13.92
C LEU A 279 -1.61 -17.67 -12.43
N LEU A 280 -0.84 -16.66 -12.02
CA LEU A 280 -0.88 -16.16 -10.64
C LEU A 280 -2.29 -15.68 -10.26
N PHE A 281 -2.93 -14.87 -11.07
CA PHE A 281 -4.28 -14.36 -10.81
C PHE A 281 -5.33 -15.46 -10.79
N ASN A 282 -5.30 -16.39 -11.76
CA ASN A 282 -6.26 -17.48 -11.84
C ASN A 282 -6.16 -18.46 -10.66
N LYS A 283 -4.96 -18.60 -10.09
CA LYS A 283 -4.73 -19.42 -8.89
C LYS A 283 -5.04 -18.68 -7.60
N GLY A 284 -5.26 -17.36 -7.63
CA GLY A 284 -5.59 -16.55 -6.46
C GLY A 284 -4.35 -16.13 -5.65
N TYR A 285 -3.20 -15.94 -6.31
CA TYR A 285 -2.01 -15.38 -5.67
C TYR A 285 -2.00 -13.87 -5.77
N SER A 286 -2.09 -13.18 -4.63
CA SER A 286 -1.94 -11.74 -4.60
C SER A 286 -0.56 -11.31 -5.11
N VAL A 287 -0.53 -10.16 -5.79
CA VAL A 287 0.67 -9.62 -6.42
C VAL A 287 0.96 -8.21 -5.89
N LYS A 288 2.25 -7.89 -5.79
CA LYS A 288 2.72 -6.56 -5.42
C LYS A 288 3.71 -6.04 -6.45
N TYR A 289 3.49 -4.83 -6.94
CA TYR A 289 4.44 -4.13 -7.81
C TYR A 289 4.42 -2.62 -7.59
N TYR A 290 5.53 -1.96 -7.93
CA TYR A 290 5.73 -0.53 -7.73
C TYR A 290 5.46 0.22 -9.02
N PRO A 291 4.41 1.06 -9.10
CA PRO A 291 4.03 1.74 -10.34
C PRO A 291 5.09 2.74 -10.79
N GLU A 292 5.81 3.34 -9.86
CA GLU A 292 6.89 4.29 -10.14
C GLU A 292 8.08 3.64 -10.88
N GLY A 293 8.23 2.33 -10.83
CA GLY A 293 9.33 1.59 -11.47
C GLY A 293 10.72 1.94 -10.95
N GLY A 294 10.82 2.74 -9.91
CA GLY A 294 12.03 3.13 -9.22
C GLY A 294 11.75 3.90 -7.96
N ARG A 295 12.74 4.01 -7.07
CA ARG A 295 12.59 4.76 -5.81
C ARG A 295 12.59 6.26 -6.06
N SER A 296 11.71 7.00 -5.39
CA SER A 296 11.74 8.46 -5.38
C SER A 296 13.04 8.98 -4.75
N ARG A 297 13.71 9.91 -5.44
CA ARG A 297 14.92 10.61 -4.95
C ARG A 297 14.59 11.95 -4.31
N THR A 298 13.44 12.49 -4.66
CA THR A 298 13.02 13.82 -4.21
C THR A 298 12.04 13.78 -3.04
N GLY A 299 11.48 12.62 -2.72
CA GLY A 299 10.40 12.48 -1.74
C GLY A 299 8.99 12.65 -2.34
N ARG A 300 8.85 13.13 -3.58
CA ARG A 300 7.57 13.21 -4.31
C ARG A 300 7.31 11.91 -5.05
N LEU A 301 6.04 11.64 -5.37
CA LEU A 301 5.71 10.53 -6.27
C LEU A 301 6.31 10.75 -7.66
N ILE A 302 6.76 9.68 -8.27
CA ILE A 302 7.27 9.69 -9.65
C ILE A 302 6.11 9.31 -10.59
N PRO A 303 6.04 9.89 -11.80
CA PRO A 303 5.05 9.49 -12.79
C PRO A 303 5.02 7.96 -13.00
N PRO A 304 3.84 7.34 -13.06
CA PRO A 304 3.72 5.89 -13.07
C PRO A 304 4.11 5.28 -14.41
N LYS A 305 4.67 4.06 -14.36
CA LYS A 305 4.87 3.20 -15.52
C LYS A 305 3.66 2.28 -15.67
N THR A 306 3.01 2.36 -16.79
CA THR A 306 1.72 1.72 -17.05
C THR A 306 1.79 0.25 -17.45
N GLY A 307 2.98 -0.30 -17.72
CA GLY A 307 3.13 -1.65 -18.27
C GLY A 307 2.51 -2.76 -17.43
N MET A 308 2.73 -2.76 -16.11
CA MET A 308 2.16 -3.78 -15.22
C MET A 308 0.64 -3.64 -15.08
N LEU A 309 0.12 -2.40 -15.02
CA LEU A 309 -1.32 -2.14 -15.00
C LEU A 309 -2.00 -2.64 -16.29
N ALA A 310 -1.37 -2.37 -17.45
CA ALA A 310 -1.87 -2.88 -18.73
C ALA A 310 -1.92 -4.42 -18.77
N MET A 311 -0.88 -5.08 -18.27
CA MET A 311 -0.87 -6.55 -18.19
C MET A 311 -1.91 -7.10 -17.21
N THR A 312 -2.15 -6.40 -16.12
CA THR A 312 -3.21 -6.75 -15.15
C THR A 312 -4.58 -6.72 -15.82
N ILE A 313 -4.92 -5.65 -16.54
CA ILE A 313 -6.19 -5.56 -17.27
C ILE A 313 -6.26 -6.66 -18.35
N GLN A 314 -5.18 -6.87 -19.11
CA GLN A 314 -5.15 -7.91 -20.14
C GLN A 314 -5.33 -9.33 -19.58
N ALA A 315 -4.73 -9.63 -18.42
CA ALA A 315 -4.93 -10.90 -17.73
C ALA A 315 -6.40 -11.06 -17.29
N MET A 316 -7.03 -9.99 -16.79
CA MET A 316 -8.43 -10.00 -16.40
C MET A 316 -9.38 -10.23 -17.60
N LEU A 317 -9.07 -9.67 -18.76
CA LEU A 317 -9.88 -9.86 -19.99
C LEU A 317 -9.91 -11.30 -20.46
N LYS A 318 -8.90 -12.11 -20.17
CA LYS A 318 -8.87 -13.55 -20.47
C LYS A 318 -9.75 -14.41 -19.55
N GLY A 319 -10.35 -13.82 -18.52
CA GLY A 319 -11.28 -14.52 -17.63
C GLY A 319 -10.67 -14.92 -16.31
N VAL A 320 -10.43 -13.97 -15.42
CA VAL A 320 -10.11 -14.24 -14.02
C VAL A 320 -11.40 -14.59 -13.27
N ASN A 321 -11.37 -15.69 -12.52
CA ASN A 321 -12.56 -16.23 -11.82
C ASN A 321 -12.95 -15.43 -10.56
N ARG A 322 -12.15 -14.43 -10.18
CA ARG A 322 -12.34 -13.64 -8.97
C ARG A 322 -12.35 -12.15 -9.30
N PRO A 323 -13.10 -11.34 -8.54
CA PRO A 323 -13.01 -9.90 -8.69
C PRO A 323 -11.59 -9.42 -8.33
N VAL A 324 -11.02 -8.61 -9.20
CA VAL A 324 -9.67 -8.04 -9.01
C VAL A 324 -9.80 -6.66 -8.40
N SER A 325 -9.06 -6.43 -7.31
CA SER A 325 -8.97 -5.12 -6.66
C SER A 325 -7.53 -4.64 -6.58
N ILE A 326 -7.30 -3.43 -7.04
CA ILE A 326 -6.02 -2.73 -6.90
C ILE A 326 -6.06 -1.93 -5.60
N VAL A 327 -5.08 -2.14 -4.74
CA VAL A 327 -4.93 -1.45 -3.47
C VAL A 327 -3.72 -0.52 -3.54
N PRO A 328 -3.93 0.80 -3.67
CA PRO A 328 -2.87 1.79 -3.54
C PRO A 328 -2.34 1.78 -2.11
N VAL A 329 -1.01 1.88 -1.91
CA VAL A 329 -0.42 1.88 -0.58
C VAL A 329 0.57 3.02 -0.43
N TYR A 330 0.35 3.86 0.57
CA TYR A 330 1.33 4.84 0.99
C TYR A 330 2.34 4.19 1.95
N ILE A 331 3.63 4.41 1.68
CA ILE A 331 4.72 4.03 2.58
C ILE A 331 5.51 5.29 2.91
N GLY A 332 5.69 5.54 4.21
CA GLY A 332 6.44 6.68 4.72
C GLY A 332 7.44 6.28 5.81
N TYR A 333 8.46 7.09 6.00
CA TYR A 333 9.47 6.90 7.03
C TYR A 333 9.90 8.25 7.61
N GLU A 334 10.17 8.29 8.89
CA GLU A 334 10.81 9.45 9.51
C GLU A 334 12.30 9.54 9.17
N ASN A 335 12.93 8.42 8.85
CA ASN A 335 14.31 8.39 8.40
C ASN A 335 14.52 7.29 7.36
N VAL A 336 14.94 7.68 6.15
CA VAL A 336 15.23 6.76 5.03
C VAL A 336 16.73 6.54 4.95
N MET A 337 17.17 5.29 4.90
CA MET A 337 18.60 4.92 4.89
C MET A 337 19.34 5.45 3.67
N GLU A 338 18.67 5.51 2.52
CA GLU A 338 19.26 5.84 1.23
C GLU A 338 19.27 7.34 0.90
N VAL A 339 18.69 8.21 1.71
CA VAL A 339 18.58 9.66 1.39
C VAL A 339 19.94 10.28 1.05
N LYS A 340 21.01 9.89 1.76
CA LYS A 340 22.36 10.37 1.44
C LYS A 340 22.83 9.95 0.04
N SER A 341 22.51 8.73 -0.38
CA SER A 341 22.81 8.22 -1.73
C SER A 341 21.97 8.96 -2.78
N TYR A 342 20.69 9.18 -2.51
CA TYR A 342 19.80 9.92 -3.43
C TYR A 342 20.30 11.32 -3.73
N LEU A 343 20.78 12.03 -2.73
CA LEU A 343 21.32 13.36 -2.91
C LEU A 343 22.62 13.39 -3.70
N ASN A 344 23.48 12.40 -3.51
CA ASN A 344 24.70 12.27 -4.32
C ASN A 344 24.34 11.98 -5.79
N GLU A 345 23.34 11.14 -6.04
CA GLU A 345 22.83 10.89 -7.40
C GLU A 345 22.26 12.17 -8.02
N LEU A 346 21.48 12.97 -7.29
CA LEU A 346 20.93 14.24 -7.77
C LEU A 346 22.01 15.30 -8.08
N LYS A 347 23.17 15.24 -7.39
CA LYS A 347 24.34 16.08 -7.66
C LYS A 347 25.20 15.62 -8.84
N GLY A 348 24.72 14.61 -9.60
CA GLY A 348 25.42 14.10 -10.78
C GLY A 348 26.49 13.03 -10.49
N SER A 349 26.60 12.54 -9.26
CA SER A 349 27.51 11.43 -8.97
C SER A 349 27.05 10.18 -9.70
N LYS A 350 27.97 9.49 -10.41
CA LYS A 350 27.68 8.21 -11.05
C LYS A 350 27.11 7.24 -10.01
N LYS A 351 26.04 6.55 -10.38
CA LYS A 351 25.43 5.50 -9.60
C LYS A 351 26.47 4.48 -9.18
N LYS A 352 26.95 4.53 -7.96
CA LYS A 352 27.79 3.46 -7.41
C LYS A 352 26.91 2.20 -7.41
N LYS A 353 27.40 1.10 -7.98
CA LYS A 353 26.80 -0.21 -7.76
C LYS A 353 26.89 -0.46 -6.25
N GLU A 354 25.83 -0.12 -5.52
CA GLU A 354 25.73 -0.50 -4.12
C GLU A 354 25.78 -2.03 -4.10
N SER A 355 26.85 -2.57 -3.55
CA SER A 355 26.89 -3.99 -3.24
C SER A 355 25.80 -4.24 -2.20
N ASN A 356 24.78 -5.01 -2.57
CA ASN A 356 23.66 -5.30 -1.66
C ASN A 356 24.11 -5.99 -0.36
N LEU A 357 25.32 -6.56 -0.34
CA LEU A 357 26.00 -7.02 0.88
C LEU A 357 26.34 -5.84 1.82
N GLN A 358 26.65 -4.66 1.28
CA GLN A 358 26.89 -3.46 2.10
C GLN A 358 25.58 -2.96 2.76
N VAL A 359 24.44 -3.14 2.12
CA VAL A 359 23.13 -2.82 2.73
C VAL A 359 22.87 -3.72 3.94
N PHE A 360 23.11 -5.02 3.85
CA PHE A 360 22.96 -5.94 4.99
C PHE A 360 23.96 -5.68 6.11
N SER A 361 25.20 -5.31 5.79
CA SER A 361 26.20 -4.94 6.81
C SER A 361 25.89 -3.59 7.48
N ALA A 362 25.30 -2.67 6.72
CA ALA A 362 24.83 -1.39 7.25
C ALA A 362 23.67 -1.58 8.24
N ILE A 363 22.74 -2.49 7.98
CA ILE A 363 21.62 -2.82 8.87
C ILE A 363 22.09 -3.17 10.30
N ARG A 364 23.24 -3.82 10.43
CA ARG A 364 23.81 -4.15 11.76
C ARG A 364 24.24 -2.95 12.58
N LYS A 365 24.57 -1.80 11.93
CA LYS A 365 25.04 -0.57 12.56
C LYS A 365 23.92 0.43 12.80
N LEU A 366 22.70 0.16 12.32
CA LEU A 366 21.59 1.09 12.39
C LEU A 366 20.94 1.09 13.77
N LYS A 367 20.71 2.28 14.28
CA LYS A 367 19.94 2.54 15.51
C LYS A 367 19.03 3.74 15.26
N ASN A 368 17.80 3.65 15.73
CA ASN A 368 16.83 4.73 15.77
C ASN A 368 16.54 5.41 14.41
N TYR A 369 15.71 4.76 13.59
CA TYR A 369 15.20 5.30 12.33
C TYR A 369 13.79 5.92 12.45
N GLY A 370 13.32 6.13 13.68
CA GLY A 370 11.99 6.68 13.93
C GLY A 370 10.87 5.67 13.59
N HIS A 371 9.73 6.18 13.16
CA HIS A 371 8.57 5.39 12.80
C HIS A 371 8.50 5.10 11.30
N GLY A 372 7.95 3.91 10.98
CA GLY A 372 7.50 3.57 9.63
C GLY A 372 5.98 3.69 9.52
N TYR A 373 5.47 4.07 8.36
CA TYR A 373 4.04 4.27 8.10
C TYR A 373 3.62 3.47 6.89
N VAL A 374 2.53 2.73 7.00
CA VAL A 374 1.93 1.98 5.90
C VAL A 374 0.42 2.20 5.94
N ASN A 375 -0.10 2.99 4.99
CA ASN A 375 -1.54 3.23 4.88
C ASN A 375 -2.08 2.60 3.60
N PHE A 376 -3.15 1.83 3.75
CA PHE A 376 -3.86 1.24 2.63
C PHE A 376 -4.92 2.22 2.13
N GLY A 377 -4.68 2.81 0.96
CA GLY A 377 -5.65 3.71 0.31
C GLY A 377 -6.91 2.97 -0.11
N GLU A 378 -7.90 3.74 -0.52
CA GLU A 378 -9.18 3.19 -0.96
C GLU A 378 -9.00 2.27 -2.17
N PRO A 379 -9.48 1.02 -2.11
CA PRO A 379 -9.32 0.05 -3.19
C PRO A 379 -10.03 0.47 -4.48
N ILE A 380 -9.47 0.05 -5.62
CA ILE A 380 -10.07 0.21 -6.94
C ILE A 380 -10.55 -1.17 -7.41
N ALA A 381 -11.86 -1.41 -7.37
CA ALA A 381 -12.46 -2.59 -7.98
C ALA A 381 -12.34 -2.49 -9.51
N LEU A 382 -11.49 -3.32 -10.12
CA LEU A 382 -11.10 -3.15 -11.51
C LEU A 382 -12.27 -3.37 -12.49
N ASN A 383 -13.21 -4.26 -12.16
CA ASN A 383 -14.42 -4.45 -12.96
C ASN A 383 -15.26 -3.17 -13.00
N GLN A 384 -15.51 -2.57 -11.82
CA GLN A 384 -16.30 -1.34 -11.71
C GLN A 384 -15.58 -0.16 -12.39
N PHE A 385 -14.25 -0.08 -12.23
CA PHE A 385 -13.46 0.93 -12.93
C PHE A 385 -13.65 0.83 -14.45
N LEU A 386 -13.57 -0.37 -15.02
CA LEU A 386 -13.76 -0.57 -16.46
C LEU A 386 -15.21 -0.31 -16.89
N GLU A 387 -16.20 -0.68 -16.10
CA GLU A 387 -17.61 -0.36 -16.37
C GLU A 387 -17.87 1.13 -16.51
N ASN A 388 -17.22 1.91 -15.66
CA ASN A 388 -17.37 3.38 -15.65
C ASN A 388 -16.61 4.08 -16.80
N HIS A 389 -15.52 3.50 -17.30
CA HIS A 389 -14.62 4.17 -18.25
C HIS A 389 -14.64 3.55 -19.66
N VAL A 390 -15.08 2.33 -19.79
CA VAL A 390 -15.05 1.58 -21.05
C VAL A 390 -16.37 0.82 -21.23
N PRO A 391 -17.38 1.45 -21.87
CA PRO A 391 -18.60 0.74 -22.20
C PRO A 391 -18.32 -0.54 -22.98
N ASN A 392 -18.99 -1.63 -22.63
CA ASN A 392 -18.90 -2.93 -23.32
C ASN A 392 -17.49 -3.59 -23.28
N TRP A 393 -16.65 -3.29 -22.27
CA TRP A 393 -15.34 -3.92 -22.13
C TRP A 393 -15.40 -5.46 -22.07
N ARG A 394 -16.56 -6.01 -21.66
CA ARG A 394 -16.77 -7.48 -21.58
C ARG A 394 -16.82 -8.13 -22.95
N ASP A 395 -17.20 -7.41 -24.00
CA ASP A 395 -17.23 -7.94 -25.37
C ASP A 395 -15.81 -8.21 -25.91
N CYS A 396 -14.80 -7.64 -25.25
CA CYS A 396 -13.40 -7.87 -25.57
C CYS A 396 -12.79 -9.07 -24.83
N ARG A 397 -13.56 -9.82 -24.03
CA ARG A 397 -13.05 -10.95 -23.23
C ARG A 397 -12.43 -12.06 -24.06
N ASP A 398 -13.01 -12.36 -25.20
CA ASP A 398 -12.60 -13.47 -26.08
C ASP A 398 -11.89 -12.97 -27.35
N ALA A 399 -11.61 -11.67 -27.43
CA ALA A 399 -10.89 -11.11 -28.57
C ALA A 399 -9.47 -11.68 -28.65
N GLU A 400 -8.98 -11.86 -29.89
CA GLU A 400 -7.63 -12.37 -30.15
C GLU A 400 -6.59 -11.71 -29.22
N PRO A 401 -5.84 -12.48 -28.44
CA PRO A 401 -4.92 -11.97 -27.41
C PRO A 401 -3.85 -11.00 -27.92
N GLU A 402 -3.66 -10.96 -29.23
CA GLU A 402 -2.63 -10.17 -29.92
C GLU A 402 -3.10 -8.76 -30.28
N LYS A 403 -4.40 -8.53 -30.43
CA LYS A 403 -4.93 -7.18 -30.74
C LYS A 403 -5.24 -6.45 -29.43
N LYS A 404 -4.41 -5.47 -29.10
CA LYS A 404 -4.71 -4.56 -27.99
C LYS A 404 -5.95 -3.74 -28.34
N PRO A 405 -7.01 -3.76 -27.51
CA PRO A 405 -8.15 -2.87 -27.72
C PRO A 405 -7.70 -1.40 -27.75
N ALA A 406 -8.28 -0.59 -28.60
CA ALA A 406 -7.94 0.84 -28.71
C ALA A 406 -8.13 1.59 -27.40
N TRP A 407 -9.11 1.21 -26.60
CA TRP A 407 -9.41 1.81 -25.30
C TRP A 407 -8.41 1.45 -24.20
N LEU A 408 -7.58 0.41 -24.37
CA LEU A 408 -6.70 -0.09 -23.30
C LEU A 408 -5.71 0.96 -22.81
N THR A 409 -5.04 1.67 -23.72
CA THR A 409 -4.03 2.66 -23.35
C THR A 409 -4.62 3.86 -22.60
N PRO A 410 -5.72 4.49 -23.05
CA PRO A 410 -6.41 5.54 -22.29
C PRO A 410 -6.86 5.06 -20.90
N ALA A 411 -7.52 3.90 -20.81
CA ALA A 411 -8.02 3.35 -19.55
C ALA A 411 -6.87 3.04 -18.56
N VAL A 412 -5.75 2.51 -19.04
CA VAL A 412 -4.57 2.24 -18.20
C VAL A 412 -3.93 3.53 -17.69
N ASN A 413 -3.88 4.59 -18.50
CA ASN A 413 -3.35 5.89 -18.07
C ASN A 413 -4.23 6.51 -16.99
N GLU A 414 -5.54 6.44 -17.15
CA GLU A 414 -6.51 6.91 -16.15
C GLU A 414 -6.42 6.10 -14.85
N LEU A 415 -6.35 4.77 -14.96
CA LEU A 415 -6.13 3.89 -13.82
C LEU A 415 -4.82 4.21 -13.08
N ALA A 416 -3.74 4.45 -13.82
CA ALA A 416 -2.45 4.79 -13.27
C ALA A 416 -2.49 6.12 -12.51
N ASN A 417 -3.14 7.14 -13.07
CA ASN A 417 -3.34 8.42 -12.40
C ASN A 417 -4.19 8.25 -11.12
N ASN A 418 -5.27 7.50 -11.19
CA ASN A 418 -6.15 7.20 -10.05
C ASN A 418 -5.39 6.48 -8.92
N VAL A 419 -4.52 5.51 -9.25
CA VAL A 419 -3.64 4.83 -8.28
C VAL A 419 -2.71 5.83 -7.58
N MET A 420 -2.02 6.70 -8.34
CA MET A 420 -1.08 7.67 -7.76
C MET A 420 -1.79 8.69 -6.87
N THR A 421 -2.96 9.16 -7.29
CA THR A 421 -3.81 10.06 -6.51
C THR A 421 -4.25 9.42 -5.19
N ARG A 422 -4.70 8.15 -5.21
CA ARG A 422 -5.11 7.43 -3.99
C ARG A 422 -3.93 7.09 -3.08
N ILE A 423 -2.71 6.93 -3.60
CA ILE A 423 -1.50 6.82 -2.77
C ILE A 423 -1.29 8.13 -1.99
N ASN A 424 -1.39 9.30 -2.64
CA ASN A 424 -1.23 10.59 -1.96
C ASN A 424 -2.38 10.88 -0.98
N ARG A 425 -3.61 10.48 -1.30
CA ARG A 425 -4.75 10.58 -0.37
C ARG A 425 -4.47 9.85 0.95
N ALA A 426 -3.77 8.72 0.90
CA ALA A 426 -3.45 7.91 2.07
C ALA A 426 -2.14 8.33 2.77
N ALA A 427 -1.65 9.55 2.55
CA ALA A 427 -0.41 10.02 3.17
C ALA A 427 -0.48 10.03 4.70
N ALA A 428 0.66 9.77 5.35
CA ALA A 428 0.81 9.88 6.79
C ALA A 428 1.61 11.12 7.15
N LEU A 429 1.04 11.97 7.98
CA LEU A 429 1.74 13.09 8.60
C LEU A 429 2.68 12.55 9.68
N ASN A 430 3.90 13.07 9.79
CA ASN A 430 4.87 12.65 10.79
C ASN A 430 5.78 13.80 11.23
N GLY A 431 6.47 13.61 12.34
CA GLY A 431 7.27 14.66 12.97
C GLY A 431 8.45 15.14 12.12
N MET A 432 9.15 14.23 11.45
CA MET A 432 10.26 14.60 10.57
C MET A 432 9.81 15.46 9.38
N ALA A 433 8.68 15.11 8.78
CA ALA A 433 8.14 15.84 7.63
C ALA A 433 7.64 17.24 8.05
N LEU A 434 6.92 17.35 9.18
CA LEU A 434 6.44 18.61 9.73
C LEU A 434 7.60 19.52 10.15
N ALA A 435 8.55 19.02 10.94
CA ALA A 435 9.72 19.81 11.34
C ALA A 435 10.53 20.27 10.11
N SER A 436 10.64 19.41 9.08
CA SER A 436 11.29 19.77 7.81
C SER A 436 10.53 20.87 7.08
N LEU A 437 9.21 20.82 7.05
CA LEU A 437 8.36 21.86 6.44
C LEU A 437 8.59 23.20 7.14
N CYS A 438 8.49 23.24 8.47
CA CYS A 438 8.65 24.46 9.26
C CYS A 438 10.06 25.07 9.11
N LEU A 439 11.10 24.28 9.31
CA LEU A 439 12.49 24.76 9.26
C LEU A 439 12.90 25.24 7.86
N LEU A 440 12.51 24.52 6.80
CA LEU A 440 12.83 24.96 5.43
C LEU A 440 12.06 26.20 4.99
N SER A 441 10.91 26.47 5.59
CA SER A 441 10.12 27.69 5.37
C SER A 441 10.66 28.88 6.17
N SER A 442 11.47 28.66 7.23
CA SER A 442 12.04 29.73 8.03
C SER A 442 13.22 30.42 7.32
N LYS A 443 13.38 31.73 7.56
CA LYS A 443 14.32 32.59 6.82
C LYS A 443 15.78 32.15 6.91
N ARG A 444 16.20 31.56 8.05
CA ARG A 444 17.55 31.06 8.30
C ARG A 444 17.60 29.55 8.51
N GLN A 445 16.52 28.87 8.22
CA GLN A 445 16.34 27.43 8.50
C GLN A 445 16.61 27.09 9.97
N THR A 446 16.37 28.06 10.87
CA THR A 446 16.61 27.96 12.31
C THR A 446 15.40 28.54 13.03
N MET A 447 14.95 27.85 14.06
CA MET A 447 13.82 28.27 14.90
C MET A 447 14.10 27.93 16.35
N SER A 448 13.51 28.68 17.27
CA SER A 448 13.48 28.25 18.67
C SER A 448 12.62 26.98 18.79
N GLU A 449 12.91 26.16 19.80
CA GLU A 449 12.12 24.95 20.07
C GLU A 449 10.63 25.27 20.31
N ALA A 450 10.39 26.40 20.99
CA ALA A 450 9.02 26.84 21.27
C ALA A 450 8.26 27.24 19.99
N GLU A 451 8.90 28.00 19.09
CA GLU A 451 8.30 28.37 17.80
C GLU A 451 8.05 27.16 16.90
N LEU A 452 9.02 26.23 16.85
CA LEU A 452 8.88 25.01 16.04
C LEU A 452 7.75 24.12 16.57
N LYS A 453 7.66 23.96 17.89
CA LYS A 453 6.57 23.23 18.54
C LYS A 453 5.22 23.87 18.26
N GLN A 454 5.12 25.20 18.39
CA GLN A 454 3.89 25.93 18.09
C GLN A 454 3.46 25.75 16.62
N ALA A 455 4.38 25.94 15.67
CA ALA A 455 4.09 25.80 14.25
C ALA A 455 3.65 24.38 13.87
N MET A 456 4.34 23.36 14.40
CA MET A 456 3.93 21.97 14.20
C MET A 456 2.52 21.71 14.76
N GLY A 457 2.20 22.26 15.93
CA GLY A 457 0.88 22.15 16.56
C GLY A 457 -0.20 22.83 15.70
N ASP A 458 0.03 24.07 15.28
CA ASP A 458 -0.90 24.83 14.44
C ASP A 458 -1.21 24.10 13.10
N PHE A 459 -0.19 23.50 12.49
CA PHE A 459 -0.34 22.75 11.24
C PHE A 459 -1.10 21.44 11.44
N MET A 460 -0.81 20.71 12.53
CA MET A 460 -1.57 19.51 12.90
C MET A 460 -3.03 19.83 13.16
N ASP A 461 -3.28 20.93 13.87
CA ASP A 461 -4.64 21.37 14.21
C ASP A 461 -5.42 21.88 12.98
N LEU A 462 -4.73 22.56 12.07
CA LEU A 462 -5.34 22.93 10.78
C LEU A 462 -5.73 21.67 9.99
N PHE A 463 -4.84 20.68 9.94
CA PHE A 463 -5.08 19.45 9.22
C PHE A 463 -6.20 18.59 9.87
N LYS A 464 -6.34 18.63 11.20
CA LYS A 464 -7.46 17.99 11.92
C LYS A 464 -8.79 18.70 11.64
N ALA A 465 -8.77 20.03 11.56
CA ALA A 465 -9.98 20.82 11.31
C ALA A 465 -10.49 20.68 9.87
N VAL A 466 -9.57 20.65 8.90
CA VAL A 466 -9.87 20.47 7.48
C VAL A 466 -8.92 19.43 6.91
N PRO A 467 -9.24 18.13 7.05
CA PRO A 467 -8.40 17.06 6.55
C PRO A 467 -8.23 17.14 5.03
N PHE A 468 -7.03 16.84 4.55
CA PHE A 468 -6.76 16.75 3.12
C PHE A 468 -7.62 15.66 2.45
N SER A 469 -7.82 14.56 3.15
CA SER A 469 -8.71 13.45 2.76
C SER A 469 -9.02 12.59 3.98
N ASP A 470 -10.06 11.76 3.89
CA ASP A 470 -10.44 10.78 4.93
C ASP A 470 -9.41 9.65 5.08
N ASP A 471 -8.54 9.47 4.09
CA ASP A 471 -7.52 8.41 4.07
C ASP A 471 -6.20 8.84 4.70
N ALA A 472 -5.96 10.16 4.82
CA ALA A 472 -4.72 10.68 5.39
C ALA A 472 -4.71 10.51 6.91
N THR A 473 -3.56 10.12 7.47
CA THR A 473 -3.43 9.87 8.90
C THR A 473 -2.55 10.91 9.59
N ILE A 474 -2.94 11.25 10.82
CA ILE A 474 -2.23 12.15 11.72
C ILE A 474 -1.81 11.35 12.93
N PRO A 475 -0.59 11.53 13.48
CA PRO A 475 -0.21 10.93 14.75
C PRO A 475 -1.11 11.40 15.90
N ASP A 476 -1.42 10.50 16.82
CA ASP A 476 -2.16 10.83 18.04
C ASP A 476 -1.32 11.61 19.06
N SER A 477 0.01 11.63 18.89
CA SER A 477 0.96 12.32 19.75
C SER A 477 0.80 13.84 19.67
N SER A 478 1.07 14.52 20.78
CA SER A 478 1.18 15.98 20.83
C SER A 478 2.35 16.50 19.98
N ALA A 479 2.30 17.77 19.57
CA ALA A 479 3.40 18.42 18.85
C ALA A 479 4.73 18.37 19.64
N GLU A 480 4.66 18.43 20.97
CA GLU A 480 5.81 18.33 21.86
C GLU A 480 6.46 16.95 21.84
N GLU A 481 5.64 15.90 21.98
CA GLU A 481 6.11 14.51 21.90
C GLU A 481 6.70 14.21 20.53
N LEU A 482 6.02 14.67 19.49
CA LEU A 482 6.42 14.46 18.10
C LEU A 482 7.76 15.16 17.81
N LEU A 483 7.94 16.41 18.27
CA LEU A 483 9.20 17.15 18.14
C LEU A 483 10.31 16.47 18.93
N ARG A 484 10.07 16.14 20.19
CA ARG A 484 11.04 15.44 21.05
C ARG A 484 11.54 14.15 20.40
N ASP A 485 10.66 13.34 19.83
CA ASP A 485 11.04 12.08 19.21
C ASP A 485 11.73 12.30 17.86
N THR A 486 11.33 13.32 17.12
CA THR A 486 12.01 13.75 15.89
C THR A 486 13.46 14.21 16.15
N LEU A 487 13.71 14.96 17.22
CA LEU A 487 15.07 15.40 17.58
C LEU A 487 15.99 14.24 17.95
N LYS A 488 15.47 13.14 18.53
CA LYS A 488 16.24 11.92 18.81
C LYS A 488 16.78 11.23 17.56
N LEU A 489 16.25 11.54 16.36
CA LEU A 489 16.74 10.98 15.10
C LEU A 489 18.12 11.50 14.68
N GLY A 490 18.63 12.52 15.38
CA GLY A 490 19.98 13.06 15.17
C GLY A 490 20.19 13.71 13.80
N ARG A 491 19.17 14.37 13.27
CA ARG A 491 19.20 15.08 11.98
C ARG A 491 19.26 16.61 12.14
N PHE A 492 19.12 17.08 13.38
CA PHE A 492 19.06 18.48 13.73
C PHE A 492 20.20 18.80 14.70
N ASP A 493 20.74 19.99 14.59
CA ASP A 493 21.62 20.58 15.59
C ASP A 493 20.76 21.38 16.57
N VAL A 494 20.92 21.09 17.84
CA VAL A 494 20.26 21.80 18.94
C VAL A 494 21.33 22.57 19.68
N LYS A 495 21.22 23.90 19.69
CA LYS A 495 22.09 24.82 20.45
C LYS A 495 21.26 25.43 21.56
N GLU A 496 21.81 25.46 22.73
CA GLU A 496 21.21 26.10 23.90
C GLU A 496 21.98 27.38 24.22
N ASP A 497 21.29 28.48 24.41
CA ASP A 497 21.82 29.77 24.82
C ASP A 497 20.91 30.38 25.90
N ASP A 498 21.23 31.59 26.33
CA ASP A 498 20.49 32.31 27.38
C ASP A 498 19.02 32.60 27.01
N TYR A 499 18.66 32.51 25.73
CA TYR A 499 17.32 32.74 25.19
C TYR A 499 16.53 31.46 24.92
N GLY A 500 17.15 30.29 25.09
CA GLY A 500 16.52 29.01 24.94
C GLY A 500 17.21 28.08 23.93
N ARG A 501 16.50 27.05 23.52
CA ARG A 501 16.99 26.02 22.57
C ARG A 501 16.69 26.42 21.13
N LEU A 502 17.72 26.53 20.32
CA LEU A 502 17.64 26.80 18.88
C LEU A 502 17.82 25.49 18.10
N ILE A 503 16.92 25.21 17.16
CA ILE A 503 16.93 24.04 16.32
C ILE A 503 17.23 24.43 14.88
N SER A 504 18.21 23.77 14.28
CA SER A 504 18.61 23.96 12.89
C SER A 504 18.97 22.63 12.22
N PRO A 505 18.93 22.54 10.88
CA PRO A 505 19.46 21.38 10.19
C PRO A 505 20.96 21.22 10.45
N GLN A 506 21.41 19.98 10.60
CA GLN A 506 22.86 19.74 10.60
C GLN A 506 23.51 20.28 9.31
N PRO A 507 24.77 20.69 9.34
CA PRO A 507 25.50 21.16 8.16
C PRO A 507 25.36 20.13 7.00
N LYS A 508 24.98 20.60 5.82
CA LYS A 508 24.67 19.77 4.63
C LYS A 508 23.37 18.95 4.72
N SER A 509 22.62 19.04 5.81
CA SER A 509 21.37 18.26 6.00
C SER A 509 20.10 18.96 5.50
N ALA A 510 20.12 20.27 5.25
CA ALA A 510 18.96 20.99 4.71
C ALA A 510 18.37 20.33 3.43
N VAL A 511 19.23 19.80 2.57
CA VAL A 511 18.79 19.05 1.37
C VAL A 511 18.11 17.74 1.75
N TYR A 512 18.48 17.09 2.88
CA TYR A 512 17.78 15.91 3.38
C TYR A 512 16.37 16.25 3.85
N LEU A 513 16.21 17.41 4.51
CA LEU A 513 14.91 17.87 4.97
C LEU A 513 13.94 18.12 3.79
N THR A 514 14.47 18.57 2.65
CA THR A 514 13.64 18.72 1.42
C THR A 514 12.99 17.42 1.00
N TYR A 515 13.67 16.29 1.14
CA TYR A 515 13.09 14.98 0.87
C TYR A 515 11.86 14.69 1.76
N TYR A 516 11.98 14.95 3.06
CA TYR A 516 10.89 14.68 4.00
C TYR A 516 9.74 15.69 3.86
N ARG A 517 10.02 16.97 3.68
CA ARG A 517 9.00 17.97 3.34
C ARG A 517 8.20 17.55 2.11
N ASN A 518 8.86 17.10 1.08
CA ASN A 518 8.23 16.71 -0.17
C ASN A 518 7.30 15.49 -0.04
N ASN A 519 7.44 14.68 1.00
CA ASN A 519 6.50 13.58 1.28
C ASN A 519 5.09 14.10 1.62
N ILE A 520 4.99 15.31 2.20
CA ILE A 520 3.73 15.92 2.65
C ILE A 520 3.38 17.22 1.93
N LEU A 521 4.17 17.64 0.95
CA LEU A 521 3.98 18.93 0.25
C LEU A 521 2.57 19.07 -0.33
N HIS A 522 2.03 17.98 -0.87
CA HIS A 522 0.67 17.96 -1.46
C HIS A 522 -0.43 18.22 -0.43
N LEU A 523 -0.22 17.92 0.85
CA LEU A 523 -1.16 18.18 1.93
C LEU A 523 -1.30 19.69 2.23
N PHE A 524 -0.21 20.44 2.02
CA PHE A 524 -0.12 21.87 2.35
C PHE A 524 -0.13 22.78 1.12
N ALA A 525 -0.37 22.25 -0.07
CA ALA A 525 -0.34 23.04 -1.30
C ALA A 525 -1.42 24.13 -1.32
N ILE A 526 -2.66 23.79 -1.02
CA ILE A 526 -3.76 24.78 -0.99
C ILE A 526 -3.62 25.77 0.17
N PRO A 527 -3.46 25.34 1.45
CA PRO A 527 -3.27 26.30 2.53
C PRO A 527 -2.03 27.18 2.35
N GLY A 528 -0.96 26.64 1.77
CA GLY A 528 0.24 27.42 1.42
C GLY A 528 -0.05 28.51 0.39
N LEU A 529 -0.81 28.22 -0.67
CA LEU A 529 -1.20 29.21 -1.67
C LEU A 529 -2.11 30.30 -1.10
N ILE A 530 -3.06 29.94 -0.24
CA ILE A 530 -3.92 30.90 0.47
C ILE A 530 -3.04 31.89 1.22
N MET A 531 -2.14 31.38 2.05
CA MET A 531 -1.29 32.22 2.89
C MET A 531 -0.27 33.02 2.06
N ALA A 532 0.31 32.43 1.02
CA ALA A 532 1.23 33.12 0.13
C ALA A 532 0.56 34.31 -0.55
N SER A 533 -0.69 34.21 -1.00
CA SER A 533 -1.42 35.30 -1.62
C SER A 533 -1.68 36.47 -0.64
N ILE A 534 -1.98 36.13 0.62
CA ILE A 534 -2.27 37.11 1.67
C ILE A 534 -1.00 37.89 2.10
N PHE A 535 0.13 37.18 2.21
CA PHE A 535 1.41 37.84 2.54
C PHE A 535 2.03 38.60 1.36
N ALA A 536 1.67 38.25 0.13
CA ALA A 536 2.23 38.90 -1.06
C ALA A 536 1.55 40.22 -1.41
N LYS A 537 0.25 40.40 -1.13
CA LYS A 537 -0.53 41.54 -1.59
C LYS A 537 -1.55 42.00 -0.53
N LYS A 538 -1.58 43.29 -0.23
CA LYS A 538 -2.68 43.91 0.52
C LYS A 538 -3.95 43.94 -0.34
N GLY A 539 -5.12 43.95 0.30
CA GLY A 539 -6.41 43.95 -0.39
C GLY A 539 -6.78 42.56 -0.95
N THR A 540 -6.22 41.47 -0.38
CA THR A 540 -6.58 40.11 -0.77
C THR A 540 -7.95 39.75 -0.21
N THR A 541 -8.89 39.41 -1.10
CA THR A 541 -10.24 38.99 -0.72
C THR A 541 -10.42 37.48 -0.95
N LYS A 542 -11.43 36.91 -0.33
CA LYS A 542 -11.83 35.50 -0.57
C LYS A 542 -12.02 35.20 -2.06
N ASN A 543 -12.66 36.11 -2.79
CA ASN A 543 -12.89 35.96 -4.23
C ASN A 543 -11.57 35.94 -5.03
N SER A 544 -10.59 36.79 -4.67
CA SER A 544 -9.29 36.81 -5.33
C SER A 544 -8.48 35.50 -5.08
N ILE A 545 -8.63 34.90 -3.89
CA ILE A 545 -8.05 33.59 -3.58
C ILE A 545 -8.70 32.50 -4.44
N PHE A 546 -10.03 32.50 -4.56
CA PHE A 546 -10.73 31.53 -5.40
C PHE A 546 -10.32 31.61 -6.87
N GLN A 547 -10.14 32.80 -7.41
CA GLN A 547 -9.62 32.99 -8.78
C GLN A 547 -8.21 32.45 -8.93
N LEU A 548 -7.33 32.70 -7.94
CA LEU A 548 -5.97 32.15 -7.92
C LEU A 548 -5.97 30.63 -7.89
N ILE A 549 -6.75 30.03 -6.99
CA ILE A 549 -6.85 28.56 -6.87
C ILE A 549 -7.43 27.98 -8.16
N ALA A 550 -8.50 28.54 -8.71
CA ALA A 550 -9.09 28.07 -9.96
C ALA A 550 -8.09 28.07 -11.12
N ALA A 551 -7.20 29.07 -11.18
CA ALA A 551 -6.17 29.17 -12.22
C ALA A 551 -5.01 28.18 -12.03
N LEU A 552 -4.56 27.96 -10.78
CA LEU A 552 -3.35 27.15 -10.50
C LEU A 552 -3.66 25.69 -10.21
N TYR A 553 -4.83 25.37 -9.68
CA TYR A 553 -5.17 24.03 -9.23
C TYR A 553 -5.03 22.95 -10.32
N PRO A 554 -5.45 23.14 -11.58
CA PRO A 554 -5.28 22.12 -12.61
C PRO A 554 -3.81 21.72 -12.88
N LEU A 555 -2.87 22.66 -12.69
CA LEU A 555 -1.43 22.39 -12.80
C LEU A 555 -0.93 21.62 -11.58
N LEU A 556 -1.31 22.06 -10.38
CA LEU A 556 -0.95 21.40 -9.12
C LEU A 556 -1.54 19.98 -9.04
N GLN A 557 -2.76 19.79 -9.50
CA GLN A 557 -3.43 18.50 -9.52
C GLN A 557 -2.61 17.47 -10.29
N LYS A 558 -2.12 17.83 -11.47
CA LYS A 558 -1.29 16.94 -12.30
C LYS A 558 0.10 16.74 -11.70
N GLU A 559 0.72 17.81 -11.19
CA GLU A 559 2.09 17.76 -10.69
C GLU A 559 2.19 17.01 -9.34
N LEU A 560 1.18 17.13 -8.49
CA LEU A 560 1.16 16.59 -7.13
C LEU A 560 0.18 15.43 -6.95
N PHE A 561 -0.49 14.97 -7.99
CA PHE A 561 -1.53 13.94 -7.92
C PHE A 561 -2.59 14.26 -6.86
N LEU A 562 -3.18 15.46 -6.93
CA LEU A 562 -4.24 15.89 -6.02
C LEU A 562 -5.57 15.26 -6.44
N HIS A 563 -6.43 14.96 -5.46
CA HIS A 563 -7.63 14.15 -5.68
C HIS A 563 -8.91 14.94 -5.90
N LEU A 564 -8.96 16.19 -5.46
CA LEU A 564 -10.16 17.03 -5.57
C LEU A 564 -10.41 17.42 -7.02
N THR A 565 -11.64 17.50 -7.43
CA THR A 565 -12.06 18.23 -8.63
C THR A 565 -11.86 19.74 -8.41
N GLN A 566 -11.98 20.54 -9.45
CA GLN A 566 -11.80 21.99 -9.31
C GLN A 566 -12.85 22.61 -8.37
N ASP A 567 -14.09 22.18 -8.44
CA ASP A 567 -15.17 22.67 -7.59
C ASP A 567 -14.98 22.23 -6.13
N GLU A 568 -14.57 20.98 -5.91
CA GLU A 568 -14.22 20.47 -4.58
C GLU A 568 -13.01 21.21 -3.99
N ALA A 569 -12.02 21.57 -4.82
CA ALA A 569 -10.87 22.36 -4.37
C ALA A 569 -11.26 23.77 -3.93
N LEU A 570 -12.23 24.40 -4.59
CA LEU A 570 -12.76 25.69 -4.17
C LEU A 570 -13.56 25.58 -2.86
N ALA A 571 -14.39 24.54 -2.72
CA ALA A 571 -15.10 24.27 -1.47
C ALA A 571 -14.13 23.97 -0.31
N HIS A 572 -13.07 23.19 -0.58
CA HIS A 572 -12.01 22.91 0.39
C HIS A 572 -11.22 24.20 0.76
N THR A 573 -10.99 25.09 -0.20
CA THR A 573 -10.38 26.40 0.04
C THR A 573 -11.23 27.25 0.98
N ASP A 574 -12.55 27.22 0.83
CA ASP A 574 -13.48 27.92 1.71
C ASP A 574 -13.42 27.40 3.16
N ALA A 575 -13.44 26.10 3.31
CA ALA A 575 -13.29 25.45 4.61
C ALA A 575 -11.94 25.79 5.26
N LEU A 576 -10.86 25.82 4.48
CA LEU A 576 -9.52 26.19 4.96
C LEU A 576 -9.46 27.64 5.41
N ILE A 577 -10.03 28.60 4.65
CA ILE A 577 -10.08 30.01 5.05
C ILE A 577 -10.82 30.14 6.38
N THR A 578 -11.97 29.49 6.51
CA THR A 578 -12.76 29.48 7.75
C THR A 578 -11.95 28.90 8.93
N ALA A 579 -11.26 27.78 8.73
CA ALA A 579 -10.43 27.18 9.77
C ALA A 579 -9.24 28.07 10.15
N LEU A 580 -8.60 28.70 9.18
CA LEU A 580 -7.48 29.62 9.42
C LEU A 580 -7.94 30.85 10.24
N LEU A 581 -9.11 31.41 9.97
CA LEU A 581 -9.74 32.48 10.75
C LEU A 581 -10.02 32.01 12.19
N ASN A 582 -10.68 30.88 12.35
CA ASN A 582 -11.05 30.33 13.66
C ASN A 582 -9.83 30.02 14.55
N LYS A 583 -8.69 29.70 13.93
CA LYS A 583 -7.43 29.40 14.65
C LYS A 583 -6.56 30.65 14.84
N GLY A 584 -6.99 31.80 14.38
CA GLY A 584 -6.23 33.05 14.47
C GLY A 584 -4.98 33.07 13.57
N LEU A 585 -4.89 32.16 12.60
CA LEU A 585 -3.85 32.16 11.57
C LEU A 585 -4.14 33.17 10.44
N LEU A 586 -5.37 33.67 10.37
CA LEU A 586 -5.82 34.79 9.57
C LEU A 586 -6.72 35.70 10.40
N ARG A 587 -6.86 36.95 9.96
CA ARG A 587 -7.90 37.87 10.42
C ARG A 587 -8.63 38.45 9.22
N GLN A 588 -9.81 38.96 9.44
CA GLN A 588 -10.64 39.56 8.41
C GLN A 588 -11.07 40.97 8.84
N GLU A 589 -10.95 41.95 7.93
CA GLU A 589 -11.45 43.30 8.08
C GLU A 589 -12.31 43.64 6.86
N GLY A 590 -13.64 43.70 7.07
CA GLY A 590 -14.58 43.78 5.95
C GLY A 590 -14.45 42.56 5.03
N ASP A 591 -14.20 42.81 3.74
CA ASP A 591 -13.97 41.76 2.74
C ASP A 591 -12.49 41.35 2.61
N GLU A 592 -11.58 42.06 3.27
CA GLU A 592 -10.15 41.84 3.18
C GLU A 592 -9.69 40.78 4.17
N LEU A 593 -8.87 39.82 3.70
CA LEU A 593 -8.20 38.83 4.49
C LEU A 593 -6.75 39.26 4.74
N LEU A 594 -6.36 39.27 6.00
CA LEU A 594 -5.08 39.81 6.47
C LEU A 594 -4.31 38.75 7.27
N PRO A 595 -2.96 38.83 7.32
CA PRO A 595 -2.20 38.01 8.24
C PRO A 595 -2.53 38.38 9.70
N PRO A 596 -2.26 37.51 10.66
CA PRO A 596 -2.34 37.84 12.08
C PRO A 596 -1.45 39.04 12.41
N ASP A 597 -1.70 39.69 13.55
CA ASP A 597 -0.83 40.77 14.01
C ASP A 597 0.59 40.26 14.27
N ALA A 598 1.61 41.09 13.92
CA ALA A 598 3.02 40.67 13.97
C ALA A 598 3.51 40.25 15.39
N HIS A 599 2.79 40.66 16.42
CA HIS A 599 3.08 40.30 17.83
C HIS A 599 2.28 39.07 18.31
N CYS A 600 1.41 38.55 17.47
CA CYS A 600 0.62 37.35 17.79
C CYS A 600 1.48 36.08 17.64
N LYS A 601 1.28 35.11 18.54
CA LYS A 601 1.96 33.80 18.47
C LYS A 601 1.75 33.08 17.14
N GLN A 602 0.58 33.23 16.56
CA GLN A 602 0.20 32.60 15.30
C GLN A 602 0.82 33.26 14.05
N PHE A 603 1.36 34.48 14.17
CA PHE A 603 1.98 35.17 13.03
C PHE A 603 3.11 34.37 12.40
N HIS A 604 3.96 33.77 13.23
CA HIS A 604 5.10 32.98 12.73
C HIS A 604 4.63 31.73 11.99
N SER A 605 3.68 30.98 12.55
CA SER A 605 3.08 29.81 11.88
C SER A 605 2.39 30.18 10.56
N ALA A 606 1.62 31.28 10.55
CA ALA A 606 0.98 31.82 9.36
C ALA A 606 2.01 32.18 8.28
N TRP A 607 3.10 32.84 8.69
CA TRP A 607 4.18 33.22 7.78
C TRP A 607 4.91 31.98 7.21
N LEU A 608 5.21 30.98 8.05
CA LEU A 608 5.84 29.73 7.59
C LEU A 608 4.96 29.01 6.55
N LEU A 609 3.65 29.00 6.76
CA LEU A 609 2.70 28.37 5.83
C LEU A 609 2.68 29.06 4.47
N SER A 610 3.03 30.36 4.41
CA SER A 610 3.11 31.15 3.17
C SER A 610 4.35 30.87 2.32
N ARG A 611 5.32 30.13 2.83
CA ARG A 611 6.63 29.85 2.22
C ARG A 611 6.77 28.42 1.74
#